data_577798df014b84abaf1b9c65af731983
#
_entry.id   577798df014b84abaf1b9c65af731983
#
_cell.length_a   1.000
_cell.length_b   1.000
_cell.length_c   1.000
_cell.angle_alpha   90.00
_cell.angle_beta   90.00
_cell.angle_gamma   90.00
#
_symmetry.space_group_name_H-M   'P 1'
#
loop_
_entity.id
_entity.type
_entity.pdbx_description
1 polymer ?
#
loop_
_entity_poly.entity_id
_entity_poly.type
_entity_poly.pdbx_seq_one_letter_code
_entity_poly.pdbx_strand_id
1 'polypeptide(L)'
;ALARLAPNGIDYFYDTVGGEILDLVLETINERGKILSVGMISQENGKEQYPIRNLRYIAAKSVSIHGFIYWHHLKYWENGELDNTVRPLLEKKEINYREQVFEGVENTPEHFVNMVNGKYAGKVIIKIADL
;
A
#
# COMPACT_ATOMS: atom_id res chain seq x y z
N ALA A 1 -13.22 -3.94 -13.76
CA ALA A 1 -11.98 -4.67 -13.46
C ALA A 1 -12.09 -5.45 -12.14
N LEU A 2 -12.50 -4.82 -11.03
CA LEU A 2 -12.57 -5.48 -9.71
C LEU A 2 -13.51 -6.68 -9.67
N ALA A 3 -14.72 -6.59 -10.23
CA ALA A 3 -15.66 -7.71 -10.26
C ALA A 3 -15.12 -8.98 -10.95
N ARG A 4 -14.15 -8.82 -11.88
CA ARG A 4 -13.49 -9.96 -12.51
C ARG A 4 -12.37 -10.54 -11.65
N LEU A 5 -11.68 -9.71 -10.91
CA LEU A 5 -10.55 -10.10 -10.05
C LEU A 5 -11.01 -10.63 -8.69
N ALA A 6 -12.15 -10.12 -8.21
CA ALA A 6 -12.77 -10.51 -6.96
C ALA A 6 -14.25 -10.87 -7.20
N PRO A 7 -14.54 -11.99 -7.87
CA PRO A 7 -15.91 -12.38 -8.22
C PRO A 7 -16.79 -12.64 -7.00
N ASN A 8 -16.20 -12.97 -5.86
CA ASN A 8 -16.89 -13.21 -4.58
C ASN A 8 -16.88 -11.97 -3.66
N GLY A 9 -16.50 -10.79 -4.18
CA GLY A 9 -16.33 -9.58 -3.39
C GLY A 9 -14.99 -9.52 -2.65
N ILE A 10 -14.86 -8.56 -1.74
CA ILE A 10 -13.63 -8.29 -0.98
C ILE A 10 -13.97 -8.31 0.51
N ASP A 11 -13.32 -9.16 1.28
CA ASP A 11 -13.50 -9.23 2.74
C ASP A 11 -12.51 -8.33 3.48
N TYR A 12 -11.26 -8.23 2.96
CA TYR A 12 -10.20 -7.43 3.54
C TYR A 12 -9.51 -6.60 2.47
N PHE A 13 -9.33 -5.33 2.74
CA PHE A 13 -8.60 -4.42 1.85
C PHE A 13 -7.51 -3.68 2.63
N TYR A 14 -6.27 -3.78 2.14
CA TYR A 14 -5.13 -3.02 2.63
C TYR A 14 -4.93 -1.82 1.71
N ASP A 15 -5.30 -0.63 2.19
CA ASP A 15 -5.33 0.59 1.41
C ASP A 15 -4.10 1.47 1.65
N THR A 16 -3.27 1.59 0.65
CA THR A 16 -2.16 2.56 0.58
C THR A 16 -2.40 3.65 -0.46
N VAL A 17 -3.48 3.55 -1.23
CA VAL A 17 -3.72 4.35 -2.43
C VAL A 17 -4.79 5.39 -2.22
N GLY A 18 -5.89 5.04 -1.55
CA GLY A 18 -7.05 5.91 -1.38
C GLY A 18 -7.77 6.25 -2.69
N GLY A 19 -8.49 7.36 -2.69
CA GLY A 19 -9.12 7.94 -3.88
C GLY A 19 -10.07 6.99 -4.60
N GLU A 20 -9.98 6.95 -5.93
CA GLU A 20 -10.85 6.13 -6.78
C GLU A 20 -10.80 4.64 -6.44
N ILE A 21 -9.62 4.13 -6.07
CA ILE A 21 -9.48 2.71 -5.72
C ILE A 21 -10.28 2.39 -4.46
N LEU A 22 -10.17 3.22 -3.41
CA LEU A 22 -10.98 3.07 -2.19
C LEU A 22 -12.47 3.14 -2.51
N ASP A 23 -12.88 4.07 -3.37
CA ASP A 23 -14.29 4.26 -3.74
C ASP A 23 -14.86 3.03 -4.45
N LEU A 24 -14.11 2.44 -5.38
CA LEU A 24 -14.46 1.19 -6.06
C LEU A 24 -14.48 -0.02 -5.10
N VAL A 25 -13.57 -0.06 -4.14
CA VAL A 25 -13.55 -1.12 -3.13
C VAL A 25 -14.78 -1.03 -2.23
N LEU A 26 -15.19 0.15 -1.79
CA LEU A 26 -16.41 0.34 -1.00
C LEU A 26 -17.65 -0.19 -1.70
N GLU A 27 -17.72 -0.06 -3.03
CA GLU A 27 -18.82 -0.64 -3.81
C GLU A 27 -18.78 -2.19 -3.82
N THR A 28 -17.59 -2.77 -3.87
CA THR A 28 -17.37 -4.22 -4.08
C THR A 28 -17.19 -5.01 -2.79
N ILE A 29 -16.88 -4.33 -1.68
CA ILE A 29 -16.61 -4.97 -0.38
C ILE A 29 -17.82 -5.72 0.13
N ASN A 30 -17.58 -6.86 0.75
CA ASN A 30 -18.60 -7.71 1.35
C ASN A 30 -19.17 -7.11 2.64
N GLU A 31 -20.31 -7.64 3.09
CA GLU A 31 -20.86 -7.33 4.40
C GLU A 31 -19.82 -7.65 5.50
N ARG A 32 -19.68 -6.73 6.47
CA ARG A 32 -18.70 -6.81 7.57
C ARG A 32 -17.24 -6.84 7.11
N GLY A 33 -16.98 -6.46 5.86
CA GLY A 33 -15.63 -6.32 5.32
C GLY A 33 -14.81 -5.32 6.13
N LYS A 34 -13.49 -5.46 6.04
CA LYS A 34 -12.54 -4.62 6.80
C LYS A 34 -11.55 -3.93 5.88
N ILE A 35 -11.35 -2.65 6.11
CA ILE A 35 -10.38 -1.83 5.40
C ILE A 35 -9.31 -1.38 6.40
N LEU A 36 -8.04 -1.66 6.12
CA LEU A 36 -6.90 -1.08 6.81
C LEU A 36 -6.38 0.09 5.97
N SER A 37 -6.66 1.31 6.42
CA SER A 37 -6.22 2.54 5.76
C SER A 37 -4.83 2.93 6.25
N VAL A 38 -3.83 2.77 5.39
CA VAL A 38 -2.40 2.97 5.69
C VAL A 38 -1.85 4.22 5.01
N GLY A 39 -2.43 4.62 3.88
CA GLY A 39 -2.01 5.79 3.13
C GLY A 39 -2.97 6.16 2.02
N MET A 40 -2.75 7.32 1.42
CA MET A 40 -3.60 7.89 0.37
C MET A 40 -2.74 8.51 -0.74
N ILE A 41 -1.74 7.76 -1.23
CA ILE A 41 -0.73 8.29 -2.17
C ILE A 41 -1.34 8.91 -3.44
N SER A 42 -2.52 8.44 -3.88
CA SER A 42 -3.22 9.01 -5.02
C SER A 42 -3.76 10.42 -4.77
N GLN A 43 -3.89 10.82 -3.50
CA GLN A 43 -4.43 12.12 -3.07
C GLN A 43 -3.33 13.11 -2.68
N GLU A 44 -2.07 12.69 -2.78
CA GLU A 44 -0.89 13.51 -2.51
C GLU A 44 -0.38 14.20 -3.79
N ASN A 45 0.66 15.02 -3.66
CA ASN A 45 1.34 15.69 -4.79
C ASN A 45 0.49 16.73 -5.54
N GLY A 46 -0.37 17.49 -4.83
CA GLY A 46 -1.08 18.64 -5.38
C GLY A 46 -2.14 18.32 -6.44
N LYS A 47 -2.51 17.06 -6.59
CA LYS A 47 -3.65 16.67 -7.44
C LYS A 47 -4.97 17.03 -6.78
N GLU A 48 -5.98 17.29 -7.59
CA GLU A 48 -7.35 17.45 -7.11
C GLU A 48 -7.77 16.16 -6.37
N GLN A 49 -8.29 16.34 -5.16
CA GLN A 49 -8.71 15.19 -4.34
C GLN A 49 -9.92 14.50 -4.99
N TYR A 50 -9.83 13.18 -5.13
CA TYR A 50 -10.93 12.38 -5.62
C TYR A 50 -12.08 12.36 -4.59
N PRO A 51 -13.29 12.78 -4.95
CA PRO A 51 -14.43 12.75 -4.04
C PRO A 51 -14.94 11.34 -3.86
N ILE A 52 -14.82 10.79 -2.64
CA ILE A 52 -15.36 9.47 -2.31
C ILE A 52 -16.90 9.55 -2.32
N ARG A 53 -17.54 8.77 -3.19
CA ARG A 53 -18.98 8.79 -3.43
C ARG A 53 -19.71 7.63 -2.75
N ASN A 54 -18.98 6.57 -2.44
CA ASN A 54 -19.51 5.29 -2.00
C ASN A 54 -19.48 5.09 -0.47
N LEU A 55 -19.26 6.14 0.32
CA LEU A 55 -19.24 6.08 1.80
C LEU A 55 -20.51 5.46 2.41
N ARG A 56 -21.64 5.56 1.72
CA ARG A 56 -22.90 4.93 2.14
C ARG A 56 -22.78 3.42 2.40
N TYR A 57 -21.88 2.74 1.69
CA TYR A 57 -21.68 1.31 1.84
C TYR A 57 -21.01 0.92 3.18
N ILE A 58 -20.35 1.86 3.85
CA ILE A 58 -19.82 1.62 5.19
C ILE A 58 -20.96 1.25 6.14
N ALA A 59 -22.00 2.05 6.16
CA ALA A 59 -23.17 1.76 6.99
C ALA A 59 -24.00 0.59 6.43
N ALA A 60 -24.30 0.59 5.12
CA ALA A 60 -25.16 -0.39 4.49
C ALA A 60 -24.65 -1.83 4.61
N LYS A 61 -23.31 -2.01 4.62
CA LYS A 61 -22.66 -3.32 4.70
C LYS A 61 -21.94 -3.57 6.03
N SER A 62 -22.09 -2.67 7.02
CA SER A 62 -21.39 -2.76 8.32
C SER A 62 -19.85 -2.87 8.17
N VAL A 63 -19.28 -2.14 7.25
CA VAL A 63 -17.83 -2.14 6.98
C VAL A 63 -17.08 -1.45 8.11
N SER A 64 -15.94 -2.01 8.50
CA SER A 64 -15.00 -1.39 9.45
C SER A 64 -13.81 -0.80 8.73
N ILE A 65 -13.50 0.46 9.00
CA ILE A 65 -12.28 1.11 8.50
C ILE A 65 -11.39 1.43 9.69
N HIS A 66 -10.15 0.91 9.65
CA HIS A 66 -9.14 1.15 10.68
C HIS A 66 -7.98 1.93 10.07
N GLY A 67 -7.70 3.10 10.63
CA GLY A 67 -6.48 3.82 10.34
C GLY A 67 -5.26 3.12 10.94
N PHE A 68 -4.18 3.05 10.19
CA PHE A 68 -2.93 2.47 10.63
C PHE A 68 -1.77 3.39 10.29
N ILE A 69 -0.92 3.65 11.29
CA ILE A 69 0.36 4.31 11.08
C ILE A 69 1.45 3.58 11.87
N TYR A 70 2.56 3.26 11.22
CA TYR A 70 3.60 2.41 11.79
C TYR A 70 4.25 2.99 13.07
N TRP A 71 4.27 4.32 13.22
CA TRP A 71 4.79 4.99 14.42
C TRP A 71 4.17 4.50 15.73
N HIS A 72 2.89 4.12 15.70
CA HIS A 72 2.22 3.58 16.87
C HIS A 72 2.62 2.13 17.18
N HIS A 73 3.41 1.51 16.30
CA HIS A 73 3.79 0.11 16.37
C HIS A 73 5.30 -0.11 16.41
N LEU A 74 6.11 0.93 16.65
CA LEU A 74 7.58 0.88 16.67
C LEU A 74 8.13 -0.18 17.64
N LYS A 75 7.43 -0.48 18.73
CA LYS A 75 7.81 -1.52 19.68
C LYS A 75 8.06 -2.90 19.02
N TYR A 76 7.34 -3.25 17.97
CA TYR A 76 7.52 -4.51 17.24
C TYR A 76 8.78 -4.52 16.39
N TRP A 77 9.28 -3.34 16.08
CA TRP A 77 10.56 -3.17 15.37
C TRP A 77 11.72 -3.18 16.36
N GLU A 78 11.60 -2.38 17.42
CA GLU A 78 12.65 -2.18 18.41
C GLU A 78 12.97 -3.46 19.22
N ASN A 79 11.98 -4.30 19.47
CA ASN A 79 12.15 -5.59 20.16
C ASN A 79 12.55 -6.74 19.24
N GLY A 80 12.73 -6.49 17.95
CA GLY A 80 13.10 -7.50 16.95
C GLY A 80 11.97 -8.47 16.53
N GLU A 81 10.76 -8.28 17.03
CA GLU A 81 9.63 -9.18 16.73
C GLU A 81 9.30 -9.21 15.24
N LEU A 82 9.29 -8.05 14.59
CA LEU A 82 9.05 -7.95 13.15
C LEU A 82 10.13 -8.71 12.36
N ASP A 83 11.40 -8.49 12.70
CA ASP A 83 12.53 -9.12 12.02
C ASP A 83 12.50 -10.65 12.18
N ASN A 84 12.24 -11.11 13.39
CA ASN A 84 12.11 -12.53 13.71
C ASN A 84 10.92 -13.21 13.01
N THR A 85 9.88 -12.44 12.70
CA THR A 85 8.70 -12.95 11.98
C THR A 85 8.89 -12.93 10.47
N VAL A 86 9.39 -11.82 9.92
CA VAL A 86 9.45 -11.59 8.47
C VAL A 86 10.66 -12.25 7.82
N ARG A 87 11.85 -12.20 8.47
CA ARG A 87 13.10 -12.75 7.93
C ARG A 87 12.98 -14.23 7.54
N PRO A 88 12.45 -15.13 8.37
CA PRO A 88 12.29 -16.54 7.98
C PRO A 88 11.37 -16.75 6.76
N LEU A 89 10.35 -15.88 6.59
CA LEU A 89 9.44 -15.94 5.44
C LEU A 89 10.12 -15.51 4.14
N LEU A 90 11.01 -14.51 4.23
CA LEU A 90 11.83 -14.07 3.10
C LEU A 90 12.84 -15.15 2.70
N GLU A 91 13.54 -15.75 3.67
CA GLU A 91 14.52 -16.82 3.45
C GLU A 91 13.89 -18.06 2.80
N LYS A 92 12.67 -18.41 3.22
CA LYS A 92 11.88 -19.50 2.63
C LYS A 92 11.21 -19.13 1.30
N LYS A 93 11.33 -17.85 0.86
CA LYS A 93 10.64 -17.32 -0.33
C LYS A 93 9.10 -17.40 -0.25
N GLU A 94 8.55 -17.41 0.96
CA GLU A 94 7.11 -17.33 1.18
C GLU A 94 6.58 -15.90 1.00
N ILE A 95 7.46 -14.90 1.16
CA ILE A 95 7.21 -13.50 0.80
C ILE A 95 8.06 -13.15 -0.42
N ASN A 96 7.40 -12.67 -1.47
CA ASN A 96 8.07 -12.17 -2.67
C ASN A 96 8.20 -10.64 -2.58
N TYR A 97 9.39 -10.15 -2.89
CA TYR A 97 9.65 -8.73 -3.04
C TYR A 97 10.29 -8.45 -4.40
N ARG A 98 10.17 -7.22 -4.84
CA ARG A 98 10.77 -6.75 -6.08
C ARG A 98 11.54 -5.47 -5.83
N GLU A 99 12.75 -5.42 -6.32
CA GLU A 99 13.63 -4.27 -6.24
C GLU A 99 14.07 -3.84 -7.63
N GLN A 100 14.32 -2.55 -7.79
CA GLN A 100 14.98 -1.95 -8.94
C GLN A 100 16.13 -1.10 -8.43
N VAL A 101 17.35 -1.56 -8.68
CA VAL A 101 18.58 -0.91 -8.22
C VAL A 101 19.16 -0.09 -9.36
N PHE A 102 19.47 1.16 -9.08
CA PHE A 102 20.13 2.10 -9.99
C PHE A 102 21.42 2.59 -9.37
N GLU A 103 22.43 2.84 -10.18
CA GLU A 103 23.77 3.27 -9.75
C GLU A 103 23.88 4.80 -9.77
N GLY A 104 24.62 5.34 -8.78
CA GLY A 104 25.02 6.74 -8.74
C GLY A 104 24.00 7.68 -8.09
N VAL A 105 24.47 8.43 -7.10
CA VAL A 105 23.63 9.41 -6.37
C VAL A 105 23.13 10.53 -7.27
N GLU A 106 23.87 10.89 -8.31
CA GLU A 106 23.53 11.90 -9.32
C GLU A 106 22.23 11.57 -10.08
N ASN A 107 21.89 10.30 -10.19
CA ASN A 107 20.69 9.83 -10.88
C ASN A 107 19.42 9.83 -9.97
N THR A 108 19.59 10.13 -8.69
CA THR A 108 18.48 10.16 -7.71
C THR A 108 17.31 11.07 -8.14
N PRO A 109 17.52 12.32 -8.63
CA PRO A 109 16.42 13.19 -9.01
C PRO A 109 15.57 12.61 -10.12
N GLU A 110 16.18 12.03 -11.15
CA GLU A 110 15.48 11.41 -12.26
C GLU A 110 14.64 10.22 -11.78
N HIS A 111 15.26 9.31 -11.03
CA HIS A 111 14.59 8.12 -10.52
C HIS A 111 13.48 8.45 -9.53
N PHE A 112 13.65 9.51 -8.72
CA PHE A 112 12.60 9.99 -7.84
C PHE A 112 11.38 10.47 -8.62
N VAL A 113 11.56 11.30 -9.64
CA VAL A 113 10.48 11.78 -10.51
C VAL A 113 9.77 10.62 -11.22
N ASN A 114 10.56 9.66 -11.72
CA ASN A 114 10.01 8.48 -12.39
C ASN A 114 9.20 7.59 -11.42
N MET A 115 9.67 7.44 -10.18
CA MET A 115 8.97 6.71 -9.12
C MET A 115 7.63 7.36 -8.77
N VAL A 116 7.62 8.67 -8.55
CA VAL A 116 6.39 9.42 -8.25
C VAL A 116 5.38 9.35 -9.40
N ASN A 117 5.86 9.28 -10.64
CA ASN A 117 5.02 9.11 -11.83
C ASN A 117 4.60 7.64 -12.08
N GLY A 118 4.93 6.71 -11.18
CA GLY A 118 4.51 5.31 -11.27
C GLY A 118 5.18 4.50 -12.39
N LYS A 119 6.37 4.94 -12.85
CA LYS A 119 7.10 4.24 -13.93
C LYS A 119 7.81 2.97 -13.45
N TYR A 120 7.94 2.77 -12.15
CA TYR A 120 8.63 1.63 -11.56
C TYR A 120 7.68 0.72 -10.80
N ALA A 121 8.05 -0.55 -10.71
CA ALA A 121 7.35 -1.54 -9.91
C ALA A 121 8.30 -2.15 -8.88
N GLY A 122 7.88 -2.15 -7.61
CA GLY A 122 8.69 -2.59 -6.48
C GLY A 122 9.48 -1.46 -5.82
N LYS A 123 10.45 -1.82 -4.98
CA LYS A 123 11.28 -0.86 -4.24
C LYS A 123 12.35 -0.28 -5.14
N VAL A 124 12.38 1.05 -5.28
CA VAL A 124 13.46 1.77 -5.97
C VAL A 124 14.61 2.00 -4.98
N ILE A 125 15.80 1.60 -5.36
CA ILE A 125 17.03 1.72 -4.58
C ILE A 125 18.07 2.45 -5.42
N ILE A 126 18.74 3.45 -4.86
CA ILE A 126 19.91 4.10 -5.46
C ILE A 126 21.14 3.60 -4.72
N LYS A 127 22.02 2.90 -5.42
CA LYS A 127 23.31 2.48 -4.90
C LYS A 127 24.29 3.64 -5.04
N ILE A 128 24.75 4.17 -3.93
CA ILE A 128 25.63 5.34 -3.88
C ILE A 128 27.12 4.98 -3.77
N ALA A 129 27.44 3.80 -3.25
CA ALA A 129 28.80 3.27 -3.13
C ALA A 129 28.79 1.75 -2.97
N ASP A 130 29.91 1.12 -3.21
CA ASP A 130 30.19 -0.24 -2.72
C ASP A 130 30.62 -0.17 -1.26
N LEU A 131 30.13 -1.11 -0.45
CA LEU A 131 30.51 -1.27 0.97
C LEU A 131 31.77 -2.11 1.07
#